data_4bc13359a89a4df3b403f85aad0d5cf4
#
_entry.id   4bc13359a89a4df3b403f85aad0d5cf4
#
_cell.length_a   1.000
_cell.length_b   1.000
_cell.length_c   1.000
_cell.angle_alpha   90.00
_cell.angle_beta   90.00
_cell.angle_gamma   90.00
#
_symmetry.space_group_name_H-M   'P 1'
#
loop_
_entity.id
_entity.type
_entity.pdbx_description
1 polymer ?
#
loop_
_entity_poly.entity_id
_entity_poly.type
_entity_poly.pdbx_seq_one_letter_code
_entity_poly.pdbx_strand_id
1 'polypeptide(L)'
;RKQFGRAIGSYQAIKHRLADLWFELGSATAAARYAADACARRDDAGIAAAVAQAYCSDAAVHAAEECVQLHGGIGMTWEYPAHLYLKRAKSDQLALGTAYRHRAWLAELVDLPVT
;
A
#
# COMPACT_ATOMS: atom_id res chain seq x y z
N ARG A 1 3.80 7.53 21.98
CA ARG A 1 3.28 6.88 23.20
C ARG A 1 4.40 6.15 23.92
N LYS A 2 4.37 6.19 25.23
CA LYS A 2 5.32 5.48 26.08
C LYS A 2 4.63 4.31 26.79
N GLN A 3 5.34 3.19 26.93
CA GLN A 3 4.88 2.03 27.65
C GLN A 3 6.09 1.30 28.24
N PHE A 4 5.97 0.81 29.47
CA PHE A 4 7.07 0.18 30.20
C PHE A 4 8.30 1.08 30.29
N GLY A 5 8.08 2.39 30.53
CA GLY A 5 9.14 3.36 30.76
C GLY A 5 9.87 3.90 29.54
N ARG A 6 9.45 3.52 28.32
CA ARG A 6 10.09 4.02 27.08
C ARG A 6 9.08 4.15 25.94
N ALA A 7 9.47 4.90 24.91
CA ALA A 7 8.64 5.06 23.72
C ALA A 7 8.40 3.70 23.04
N ILE A 8 7.19 3.47 22.55
CA ILE A 8 6.84 2.19 21.89
C ILE A 8 7.70 1.95 20.65
N GLY A 9 8.08 3.00 19.93
CA GLY A 9 8.97 2.89 18.76
C GLY A 9 10.39 2.44 19.08
N SER A 10 10.77 2.38 20.38
CA SER A 10 12.06 1.85 20.79
C SER A 10 12.09 0.32 20.90
N TYR A 11 10.92 -0.33 20.89
CA TYR A 11 10.83 -1.79 20.94
C TYR A 11 11.10 -2.40 19.56
N GLN A 12 11.84 -3.48 19.54
CA GLN A 12 12.28 -4.13 18.31
C GLN A 12 11.12 -4.61 17.44
N ALA A 13 10.06 -5.13 18.05
CA ALA A 13 8.88 -5.57 17.30
C ALA A 13 8.24 -4.43 16.49
N ILE A 14 8.18 -3.22 17.06
CA ILE A 14 7.66 -2.04 16.36
C ILE A 14 8.64 -1.58 15.28
N LYS A 15 9.93 -1.58 15.58
CA LYS A 15 10.96 -1.21 14.61
C LYS A 15 10.94 -2.13 13.38
N HIS A 16 10.78 -3.44 13.59
CA HIS A 16 10.71 -4.41 12.50
C HIS A 16 9.47 -4.18 11.63
N ARG A 17 8.31 -3.93 12.23
CA ARG A 17 7.08 -3.63 11.48
C ARG A 17 7.24 -2.37 10.64
N LEU A 18 7.83 -1.32 11.20
CA LEU A 18 8.07 -0.07 10.48
C LEU A 18 9.11 -0.24 9.37
N ALA A 19 10.14 -1.05 9.59
CA ALA A 19 11.15 -1.34 8.57
C ALA A 19 10.56 -2.11 7.38
N ASP A 20 9.74 -3.11 7.64
CA ASP A 20 9.05 -3.88 6.61
C ASP A 20 8.10 -2.98 5.80
N LEU A 21 7.37 -2.12 6.50
CA LEU A 21 6.47 -1.17 5.88
C LEU A 21 7.22 -0.15 5.02
N TRP A 22 8.35 0.36 5.52
CA TRP A 22 9.19 1.29 4.78
C TRP A 22 9.69 0.67 3.46
N PHE A 23 10.12 -0.59 3.50
CA PHE A 23 10.53 -1.32 2.32
C PHE A 23 9.38 -1.50 1.32
N GLU A 24 8.20 -1.88 1.81
CA GLU A 24 7.01 -2.05 0.98
C GLU A 24 6.60 -0.73 0.30
N LEU A 25 6.61 0.37 1.05
CA LEU A 25 6.27 1.69 0.51
C LEU A 25 7.32 2.20 -0.49
N GLY A 26 8.58 1.88 -0.27
CA GLY A 26 9.65 2.17 -1.24
C GLY A 26 9.41 1.45 -2.56
N SER A 27 9.05 0.17 -2.51
CA SER A 27 8.70 -0.61 -3.69
C SER A 27 7.46 -0.07 -4.39
N ALA A 28 6.44 0.32 -3.63
CA ALA A 28 5.22 0.93 -4.18
C ALA A 28 5.51 2.25 -4.89
N THR A 29 6.36 3.09 -4.29
CA THR A 29 6.78 4.36 -4.89
C THR A 29 7.52 4.12 -6.21
N ALA A 30 8.41 3.14 -6.25
CA ALA A 30 9.13 2.78 -7.47
C ALA A 30 8.17 2.30 -8.58
N ALA A 31 7.21 1.44 -8.23
CA ALA A 31 6.22 0.95 -9.17
C ALA A 31 5.34 2.09 -9.73
N ALA A 32 4.89 3.00 -8.85
CA ALA A 32 4.07 4.13 -9.26
C ALA A 32 4.82 5.09 -10.19
N ARG A 33 6.07 5.39 -9.87
CA ARG A 33 6.92 6.26 -10.71
C ARG A 33 7.21 5.62 -12.06
N TYR A 34 7.50 4.33 -12.06
CA TYR A 34 7.72 3.59 -13.30
C TYR A 34 6.47 3.62 -14.19
N ALA A 35 5.29 3.40 -13.60
CA ALA A 35 4.04 3.44 -14.34
C ALA A 35 3.77 4.81 -14.93
N ALA A 36 4.00 5.87 -14.16
CA ALA A 36 3.84 7.25 -14.64
C ALA A 36 4.77 7.54 -15.83
N ASP A 37 6.02 7.12 -15.72
CA ASP A 37 7.02 7.28 -16.79
C ASP A 37 6.64 6.46 -18.04
N ALA A 38 6.22 5.21 -17.87
CA ALA A 38 5.76 4.36 -18.96
C ALA A 38 4.55 4.96 -19.68
N CYS A 39 3.62 5.52 -18.93
CA CYS A 39 2.45 6.22 -19.52
C CYS A 39 2.87 7.46 -20.32
N ALA A 40 3.82 8.24 -19.80
CA ALA A 40 4.34 9.42 -20.49
C ALA A 40 5.07 9.06 -21.80
N ARG A 41 5.83 7.95 -21.78
CA ARG A 41 6.55 7.46 -22.95
C ARG A 41 5.68 6.62 -23.90
N ARG A 42 4.47 6.24 -23.48
CA ARG A 42 3.57 5.33 -24.20
C ARG A 42 4.23 3.98 -24.51
N ASP A 43 4.97 3.46 -23.54
CA ASP A 43 5.75 2.22 -23.67
C ASP A 43 5.33 1.27 -22.53
N ASP A 44 4.66 0.18 -22.90
CA ASP A 44 4.10 -0.81 -21.98
C ASP A 44 3.26 -0.20 -20.84
N ALA A 45 2.56 0.89 -21.12
CA ALA A 45 1.79 1.65 -20.14
C ALA A 45 0.72 0.77 -19.44
N GLY A 46 0.03 -0.09 -20.18
CA GLY A 46 -0.98 -0.99 -19.63
C GLY A 46 -0.41 -1.98 -18.63
N ILE A 47 0.73 -2.57 -18.93
CA ILE A 47 1.43 -3.51 -18.04
C ILE A 47 1.91 -2.77 -16.78
N ALA A 48 2.59 -1.66 -16.96
CA ALA A 48 3.13 -0.87 -15.85
C ALA A 48 2.02 -0.36 -14.92
N ALA A 49 0.91 0.11 -15.47
CA ALA A 49 -0.24 0.59 -14.70
C ALA A 49 -0.90 -0.55 -13.90
N ALA A 50 -1.06 -1.74 -14.51
CA ALA A 50 -1.63 -2.89 -13.82
C ALA A 50 -0.73 -3.36 -12.66
N VAL A 51 0.59 -3.41 -12.87
CA VAL A 51 1.55 -3.75 -11.79
C VAL A 51 1.46 -2.72 -10.66
N ALA A 52 1.49 -1.43 -10.99
CA ALA A 52 1.44 -0.36 -9.99
C ALA A 52 0.14 -0.41 -9.20
N GLN A 53 -1.00 -0.54 -9.85
CA GLN A 53 -2.29 -0.59 -9.15
C GLN A 53 -2.40 -1.85 -8.27
N ALA A 54 -2.00 -3.01 -8.77
CA ALA A 54 -2.03 -4.25 -8.00
C ALA A 54 -1.17 -4.17 -6.74
N TYR A 55 0.04 -3.64 -6.85
CA TYR A 55 0.95 -3.55 -5.70
C TYR A 55 0.60 -2.37 -4.78
N CYS A 56 0.41 -1.18 -5.33
CA CYS A 56 0.21 0.04 -4.53
C CYS A 56 -1.11 0.05 -3.78
N SER A 57 -2.18 -0.50 -4.34
CA SER A 57 -3.48 -0.53 -3.66
C SER A 57 -3.41 -1.36 -2.37
N ASP A 58 -2.80 -2.54 -2.42
CA ASP A 58 -2.61 -3.38 -1.24
C ASP A 58 -1.62 -2.74 -0.25
N ALA A 59 -0.52 -2.17 -0.75
CA ALA A 59 0.47 -1.50 0.09
C ALA A 59 -0.13 -0.30 0.83
N ALA A 60 -0.95 0.51 0.16
CA ALA A 60 -1.60 1.67 0.77
C ALA A 60 -2.56 1.26 1.88
N VAL A 61 -3.36 0.21 1.66
CA VAL A 61 -4.28 -0.31 2.68
C VAL A 61 -3.48 -0.87 3.85
N HIS A 62 -2.46 -1.69 3.59
CA HIS A 62 -1.60 -2.24 4.64
C HIS A 62 -0.93 -1.14 5.47
N ALA A 63 -0.38 -0.10 4.82
CA ALA A 63 0.23 1.03 5.51
C ALA A 63 -0.76 1.75 6.42
N ALA A 64 -1.98 1.99 5.93
CA ALA A 64 -3.02 2.65 6.70
C ALA A 64 -3.49 1.78 7.87
N GLU A 65 -3.64 0.48 7.68
CA GLU A 65 -3.98 -0.47 8.75
C GLU A 65 -2.90 -0.50 9.83
N GLU A 66 -1.63 -0.55 9.45
CA GLU A 66 -0.51 -0.49 10.39
C GLU A 66 -0.48 0.83 11.15
N CYS A 67 -0.77 1.94 10.47
CA CYS A 67 -0.85 3.25 11.10
C CYS A 67 -1.92 3.26 12.21
N VAL A 68 -3.12 2.78 11.91
CA VAL A 68 -4.21 2.67 12.90
C VAL A 68 -3.80 1.72 14.04
N GLN A 69 -3.24 0.57 13.72
CA GLN A 69 -2.82 -0.42 14.71
C GLN A 69 -1.77 0.13 15.67
N LEU A 70 -0.76 0.83 15.15
CA LEU A 70 0.33 1.38 15.96
C LEU A 70 -0.11 2.56 16.84
N HIS A 71 -1.17 3.27 16.46
CA HIS A 71 -1.79 4.28 17.32
C HIS A 71 -2.62 3.65 18.45
N GLY A 72 -2.98 2.38 18.34
CA GLY A 72 -3.84 1.69 19.30
C GLY A 72 -5.28 2.18 19.24
N GLY A 73 -6.01 2.10 20.35
CA GLY A 73 -7.41 2.49 20.39
C GLY A 73 -7.69 3.91 19.92
N ILE A 74 -6.78 4.84 20.18
CA ILE A 74 -6.93 6.24 19.77
C ILE A 74 -6.90 6.42 18.25
N GLY A 75 -6.27 5.50 17.51
CA GLY A 75 -6.24 5.54 16.04
C GLY A 75 -7.61 5.39 15.39
N MET A 76 -8.59 4.88 16.11
CA MET A 76 -9.97 4.74 15.64
C MET A 76 -10.85 5.93 16.03
N THR A 77 -10.33 6.93 16.75
CA THR A 77 -11.09 8.08 17.21
C THR A 77 -11.01 9.23 16.23
N TRP A 78 -11.98 10.15 16.31
CA TRP A 78 -12.01 11.37 15.48
C TRP A 78 -10.92 12.38 15.87
N GLU A 79 -10.28 12.21 17.02
CA GLU A 79 -9.17 13.07 17.46
C GLU A 79 -7.91 12.85 16.62
N TYR A 80 -7.77 11.68 16.00
CA TYR A 80 -6.61 11.33 15.19
C TYR A 80 -7.05 10.95 13.77
N PRO A 81 -6.39 11.48 12.73
CA PRO A 81 -6.83 11.27 11.35
C PRO A 81 -6.46 9.91 10.75
N ALA A 82 -5.83 9.01 11.51
CA ALA A 82 -5.33 7.73 10.99
C ALA A 82 -6.43 6.92 10.28
N HIS A 83 -7.64 6.86 10.85
CA HIS A 83 -8.75 6.12 10.26
C HIS A 83 -9.25 6.73 8.94
N LEU A 84 -9.03 8.03 8.71
CA LEU A 84 -9.41 8.69 7.46
C LEU A 84 -8.54 8.19 6.31
N TYR A 85 -7.26 8.00 6.55
CA TYR A 85 -6.35 7.44 5.56
C TYR A 85 -6.71 6.01 5.20
N LEU A 86 -7.11 5.20 6.19
CA LEU A 86 -7.56 3.83 5.95
C LEU A 86 -8.83 3.82 5.09
N LYS A 87 -9.81 4.66 5.40
CA LYS A 87 -11.04 4.79 4.62
C LYS A 87 -10.74 5.21 3.18
N ARG A 88 -9.83 6.16 2.99
CA ARG A 88 -9.44 6.61 1.65
C ARG A 88 -8.73 5.50 0.89
N ALA A 89 -7.79 4.79 1.52
CA ALA A 89 -7.07 3.70 0.87
C ALA A 89 -8.01 2.57 0.42
N LYS A 90 -8.98 2.20 1.26
CA LYS A 90 -10.01 1.22 0.91
C LYS A 90 -10.89 1.71 -0.24
N SER A 91 -11.31 2.95 -0.19
CA SER A 91 -12.13 3.56 -1.24
C SER A 91 -11.39 3.55 -2.58
N ASP A 92 -10.13 3.94 -2.59
CA ASP A 92 -9.32 3.97 -3.81
C ASP A 92 -9.08 2.55 -4.35
N GLN A 93 -8.84 1.58 -3.47
CA GLN A 93 -8.69 0.17 -3.84
C GLN A 93 -9.92 -0.36 -4.57
N LEU A 94 -11.10 -0.03 -4.08
CA LEU A 94 -12.36 -0.47 -4.68
C LEU A 94 -12.69 0.31 -5.97
N ALA A 95 -12.45 1.61 -5.98
CA ALA A 95 -12.80 2.48 -7.10
C ALA A 95 -11.93 2.21 -8.34
N LEU A 96 -10.64 1.94 -8.13
CA LEU A 96 -9.68 1.76 -9.23
C LEU A 96 -9.42 0.29 -9.58
N GLY A 97 -10.11 -0.62 -8.90
CA GLY A 97 -9.98 -2.06 -9.10
C GLY A 97 -9.02 -2.72 -8.12
N THR A 98 -9.42 -3.88 -7.64
CA THR A 98 -8.64 -4.65 -6.67
C THR A 98 -7.36 -5.22 -7.28
N ALA A 99 -6.40 -5.59 -6.44
CA ALA A 99 -5.16 -6.23 -6.85
C ALA A 99 -5.44 -7.53 -7.63
N TYR A 100 -6.41 -8.31 -7.18
CA TYR A 100 -6.83 -9.54 -7.88
C TYR A 100 -7.23 -9.26 -9.34
N ARG A 101 -8.07 -8.25 -9.55
CA ARG A 101 -8.54 -7.88 -10.88
C ARG A 101 -7.40 -7.42 -11.78
N HIS A 102 -6.50 -6.59 -11.24
CA HIS A 102 -5.35 -6.10 -12.01
C HIS A 102 -4.32 -7.19 -12.30
N ARG A 103 -4.13 -8.15 -11.39
CA ARG A 103 -3.27 -9.32 -11.64
C ARG A 103 -3.85 -10.21 -12.73
N ALA A 104 -5.16 -10.43 -12.74
CA ALA A 104 -5.82 -11.20 -13.80
C ALA A 104 -5.67 -10.53 -15.16
N TRP A 105 -5.87 -9.22 -15.21
CA TRP A 105 -5.66 -8.44 -16.43
C TRP A 105 -4.19 -8.45 -16.87
N LEU A 106 -3.27 -8.30 -15.93
CA LEU A 106 -1.83 -8.37 -16.21
C LEU A 106 -1.46 -9.73 -16.84
N ALA A 107 -2.01 -10.81 -16.31
CA ALA A 107 -1.76 -12.16 -16.86
C ALA A 107 -2.17 -12.26 -18.32
N GLU A 108 -3.29 -11.65 -18.70
CA GLU A 108 -3.72 -11.57 -20.11
C GLU A 108 -2.75 -10.74 -20.95
N LEU A 109 -2.31 -9.59 -20.44
CA LEU A 109 -1.41 -8.69 -21.18
C LEU A 109 -0.04 -9.31 -21.46
N VAL A 110 0.42 -10.24 -20.62
CA VAL A 110 1.72 -10.91 -20.77
C VAL A 110 1.57 -12.37 -21.21
N ASP A 111 0.39 -12.76 -21.67
CA ASP A 111 0.08 -14.10 -22.20
C ASP A 111 0.40 -15.24 -21.22
N LEU A 112 0.18 -15.03 -19.92
CA LEU A 112 0.30 -16.11 -18.95
C LEU A 112 -0.91 -17.03 -19.02
N PRO A 113 -0.71 -18.37 -18.96
CA PRO A 113 -1.83 -19.28 -18.92
C PRO A 113 -2.67 -19.08 -17.67
N VAL A 114 -3.99 -18.99 -17.87
CA VAL A 114 -4.95 -18.92 -16.76
C VAL A 114 -5.26 -20.36 -16.35
N THR A 115 -4.89 -20.69 -15.12
CA THR A 115 -5.19 -22.02 -14.54
C THR A 115 -6.44 -21.96 -13.69
#